data_fd00c4c3d526548ddb953d29e543bf14
#
_entry.id   fd00c4c3d526548ddb953d29e543bf14
#
_cell.length_a   1.000
_cell.length_b   1.000
_cell.length_c   1.000
_cell.angle_alpha   90.00
_cell.angle_beta   90.00
_cell.angle_gamma   90.00
#
_symmetry.space_group_name_H-M   'P 1'
#
loop_
_entity.id
_entity.type
_entity.pdbx_description
1 polymer ?
#
loop_
_entity_poly.entity_id
_entity_poly.type
_entity_poly.pdbx_seq_one_letter_code
_entity_poly.pdbx_strand_id
1 'polypeptide(L)'
;QYPSETDYPKYNDSLFYDSYVKFFFLDSTHQMPKHIRVFNKVGWAYGFLTDVSYVIDVKNNIEYMLSATIYVNSDEVLNDSKYDYDEIGQPFMKQLGESIYKYEKKRTRKYIPNLSAFKINYDQRNNKDNRKPISIVDN
;
A
#
# COMPACT_ATOMS: atom_id res chain seq x y z
N GLN A 1 8.44 -3.68 4.36
CA GLN A 1 7.95 -4.57 5.43
C GLN A 1 6.57 -4.13 5.85
N TYR A 2 5.65 -5.05 6.00
CA TYR A 2 4.32 -4.75 6.53
C TYR A 2 4.36 -4.69 8.07
N PRO A 3 3.50 -3.90 8.71
CA PRO A 3 3.41 -3.84 10.17
C PRO A 3 3.24 -5.22 10.81
N SER A 4 2.41 -6.10 10.23
CA SER A 4 2.21 -7.47 10.74
C SER A 4 3.44 -8.37 10.69
N GLU A 5 4.46 -8.01 9.91
CA GLU A 5 5.72 -8.76 9.74
C GLU A 5 6.83 -8.25 10.67
N THR A 6 6.53 -7.30 11.57
CA THR A 6 7.52 -6.63 12.40
C THR A 6 7.39 -7.07 13.84
N ASP A 7 8.45 -7.67 14.40
CA ASP A 7 8.52 -7.99 15.82
C ASP A 7 9.10 -6.84 16.65
N TYR A 8 9.89 -5.97 16.02
CA TYR A 8 10.52 -4.85 16.71
C TYR A 8 10.66 -3.60 15.81
N PRO A 9 10.03 -2.46 16.18
CA PRO A 9 8.99 -2.39 17.18
C PRO A 9 7.74 -3.14 16.74
N LYS A 10 7.01 -3.71 17.67
CA LYS A 10 5.72 -4.31 17.38
C LYS A 10 4.69 -3.19 17.23
N TYR A 11 4.03 -3.13 16.07
CA TYR A 11 3.00 -2.13 15.83
C TYR A 11 1.64 -2.57 16.38
N ASN A 12 0.85 -1.59 16.80
CA ASN A 12 -0.54 -1.82 17.15
C ASN A 12 -1.38 -1.90 15.85
N ASP A 13 -1.94 -3.06 15.57
CA ASP A 13 -2.71 -3.35 14.34
C ASP A 13 -3.93 -2.42 14.16
N SER A 14 -4.47 -1.84 15.24
CA SER A 14 -5.59 -0.90 15.17
C SER A 14 -5.21 0.45 14.55
N LEU A 15 -3.93 0.84 14.64
CA LEU A 15 -3.42 2.10 14.12
C LEU A 15 -2.58 1.92 12.85
N PHE A 16 -1.86 0.79 12.75
CA PHE A 16 -0.91 0.53 11.67
C PHE A 16 -1.15 -0.88 11.11
N TYR A 17 -2.05 -0.99 10.17
CA TYR A 17 -2.35 -2.25 9.51
C TYR A 17 -1.69 -2.35 8.13
N ASP A 18 -1.55 -3.53 7.59
CA ASP A 18 -0.75 -3.81 6.38
C ASP A 18 -1.21 -3.04 5.14
N SER A 19 -2.53 -2.88 4.96
CA SER A 19 -3.10 -2.16 3.83
C SER A 19 -3.24 -0.64 4.08
N TYR A 20 -2.83 -0.14 5.26
CA TYR A 20 -2.86 1.28 5.56
C TYR A 20 -2.09 2.09 4.50
N VAL A 21 -2.71 3.15 3.99
CA VAL A 21 -2.21 3.98 2.89
C VAL A 21 -1.73 3.21 1.64
N LYS A 22 -2.35 2.08 1.34
CA LYS A 22 -2.17 1.35 0.07
C LYS A 22 -3.52 1.34 -0.66
N PHE A 23 -3.85 2.47 -1.30
CA PHE A 23 -5.20 2.71 -1.78
C PHE A 23 -5.70 1.70 -2.80
N PHE A 24 -4.81 1.13 -3.61
CA PHE A 24 -5.15 0.08 -4.57
C PHE A 24 -5.41 -1.29 -3.92
N PHE A 25 -5.08 -1.46 -2.63
CA PHE A 25 -5.19 -2.70 -1.87
C PHE A 25 -5.94 -2.54 -0.56
N LEU A 26 -6.74 -1.49 -0.43
CA LEU A 26 -7.56 -1.30 0.76
C LEU A 26 -8.49 -2.51 0.98
N ASP A 27 -8.45 -3.08 2.16
CA ASP A 27 -9.27 -4.22 2.54
C ASP A 27 -9.82 -4.03 3.95
N SER A 28 -11.08 -4.42 4.15
CA SER A 28 -11.74 -4.39 5.46
C SER A 28 -11.07 -5.29 6.50
N THR A 29 -10.32 -6.29 6.06
CA THR A 29 -9.53 -7.17 6.94
C THR A 29 -8.23 -6.53 7.40
N HIS A 30 -7.85 -5.39 6.82
CA HIS A 30 -6.60 -4.68 7.09
C HIS A 30 -5.31 -5.49 6.79
N GLN A 31 -5.45 -6.61 6.10
CA GLN A 31 -4.33 -7.51 5.78
C GLN A 31 -3.91 -7.39 4.33
N MET A 32 -2.66 -7.74 4.07
CA MET A 32 -2.14 -7.89 2.72
C MET A 32 -1.82 -9.36 2.44
N PRO A 33 -2.12 -9.86 1.22
CA PRO A 33 -1.70 -11.21 0.84
C PRO A 33 -0.17 -11.34 0.93
N LYS A 34 0.33 -12.36 1.64
CA LYS A 34 1.77 -12.57 1.89
C LYS A 34 2.64 -12.64 0.64
N HIS A 35 2.06 -12.99 -0.50
CA HIS A 35 2.76 -13.08 -1.78
C HIS A 35 2.79 -11.77 -2.56
N ILE A 36 2.09 -10.73 -2.09
CA ILE A 36 2.09 -9.39 -2.71
C ILE A 36 2.97 -8.46 -1.91
N ARG A 37 3.76 -7.65 -2.63
CA ARG A 37 4.53 -6.52 -2.08
C ARG A 37 4.14 -5.26 -2.82
N VAL A 38 3.88 -4.21 -2.07
CA VAL A 38 3.52 -2.89 -2.60
C VAL A 38 4.49 -1.87 -2.05
N PHE A 39 5.20 -1.22 -2.96
CA PHE A 39 6.07 -0.08 -2.66
C PHE A 39 5.41 1.15 -3.22
N ASN A 40 4.87 2.00 -2.36
CA ASN A 40 4.06 3.11 -2.81
C ASN A 40 4.34 4.42 -2.09
N LYS A 41 3.89 5.50 -2.73
CA LYS A 41 3.81 6.82 -2.12
C LYS A 41 2.43 7.40 -2.43
N VAL A 42 1.72 7.78 -1.38
CA VAL A 42 0.42 8.42 -1.50
C VAL A 42 0.50 9.93 -1.38
N GLY A 43 -0.46 10.61 -1.98
CA GLY A 43 -0.81 12.00 -1.76
C GLY A 43 -2.29 12.08 -1.35
N TRP A 44 -2.58 12.86 -0.32
CA TRP A 44 -3.92 12.98 0.23
C TRP A 44 -4.11 14.39 0.78
N ALA A 45 -4.70 15.25 -0.01
CA ALA A 45 -4.97 16.64 0.39
C ALA A 45 -5.97 17.33 -0.54
N TYR A 46 -6.76 18.22 0.00
CA TYR A 46 -7.65 19.13 -0.74
C TYR A 46 -8.57 18.47 -1.76
N GLY A 47 -9.11 17.32 -1.42
CA GLY A 47 -9.94 16.52 -2.33
C GLY A 47 -9.18 15.62 -3.30
N PHE A 48 -7.85 15.75 -3.39
CA PHE A 48 -7.03 14.85 -4.20
C PHE A 48 -6.63 13.61 -3.42
N LEU A 49 -6.81 12.46 -4.03
CA LEU A 49 -6.32 11.18 -3.54
C LEU A 49 -5.45 10.55 -4.63
N THR A 50 -4.18 10.38 -4.33
CA THR A 50 -3.18 9.86 -5.28
C THR A 50 -2.48 8.65 -4.68
N ASP A 51 -2.25 7.63 -5.48
CA ASP A 51 -1.31 6.54 -5.15
C ASP A 51 -0.43 6.25 -6.36
N VAL A 52 0.87 6.14 -6.12
CA VAL A 52 1.88 5.69 -7.08
C VAL A 52 2.53 4.46 -6.48
N SER A 53 2.26 3.32 -7.09
CA SER A 53 2.62 2.00 -6.55
C SER A 53 3.45 1.20 -7.54
N TYR A 54 4.50 0.55 -7.03
CA TYR A 54 5.14 -0.59 -7.67
C TYR A 54 4.66 -1.85 -6.96
N VAL A 55 3.98 -2.72 -7.70
CA VAL A 55 3.32 -3.92 -7.18
C VAL A 55 4.06 -5.16 -7.67
N ILE A 56 4.32 -6.08 -6.75
CA ILE A 56 4.99 -7.35 -7.01
C ILE A 56 4.14 -8.48 -6.44
N ASP A 57 3.91 -9.50 -7.25
CA ASP A 57 3.32 -10.77 -6.83
C ASP A 57 4.32 -11.90 -7.07
N VAL A 58 4.98 -12.33 -6.02
CA VAL A 58 6.03 -13.36 -6.10
C VAL A 58 5.49 -14.76 -6.39
N LYS A 59 4.19 -14.99 -6.15
CA LYS A 59 3.54 -16.27 -6.42
C LYS A 59 3.24 -16.46 -7.92
N ASN A 60 2.80 -15.38 -8.57
CA ASN A 60 2.38 -15.41 -9.97
C ASN A 60 3.43 -14.81 -10.93
N ASN A 61 4.61 -14.42 -10.43
CA ASN A 61 5.66 -13.74 -11.19
C ASN A 61 5.15 -12.51 -11.93
N ILE A 62 4.47 -11.64 -11.19
CA ILE A 62 3.88 -10.41 -11.69
C ILE A 62 4.61 -9.22 -11.11
N GLU A 63 4.91 -8.24 -11.95
CA GLU A 63 5.27 -6.88 -11.53
C GLU A 63 4.59 -5.86 -12.43
N TYR A 64 4.22 -4.74 -11.85
CA TYR A 64 3.71 -3.60 -12.61
C TYR A 64 3.79 -2.32 -11.78
N MET A 65 3.78 -1.19 -12.47
CA MET A 65 3.57 0.12 -11.85
C MET A 65 2.13 0.58 -12.12
N LEU A 66 1.52 1.16 -11.10
CA LEU A 66 0.20 1.77 -11.20
C LEU A 66 0.25 3.14 -10.53
N SER A 67 -0.20 4.15 -11.24
CA SER A 67 -0.38 5.49 -10.69
C SER A 67 -1.76 5.99 -11.05
N ALA A 68 -2.48 6.51 -10.06
CA ALA A 68 -3.76 7.15 -10.27
C ALA A 68 -3.95 8.31 -9.30
N THR A 69 -4.70 9.30 -9.77
CA THR A 69 -5.19 10.40 -8.95
C THR A 69 -6.67 10.58 -9.22
N ILE A 70 -7.46 10.74 -8.16
CA ILE A 70 -8.86 11.14 -8.25
C ILE A 70 -9.05 12.42 -7.44
N TYR A 71 -9.92 13.29 -7.93
CA TYR A 71 -10.38 14.47 -7.21
C TYR A 71 -11.82 14.24 -6.74
N VAL A 72 -12.04 14.38 -5.45
CA VAL A 72 -13.31 14.10 -4.77
C VAL A 72 -13.62 15.22 -3.76
N ASN A 73 -14.28 16.26 -4.26
CA ASN A 73 -14.69 17.43 -3.50
C ASN A 73 -16.01 17.97 -4.08
N SER A 74 -17.12 17.41 -3.64
CA SER A 74 -18.43 17.65 -4.21
C SER A 74 -18.99 19.04 -3.91
N ASP A 75 -18.59 19.67 -2.84
CA ASP A 75 -19.04 21.01 -2.46
C ASP A 75 -18.17 22.13 -3.03
N GLU A 76 -17.07 21.77 -3.73
CA GLU A 76 -16.11 22.68 -4.34
C GLU A 76 -15.42 23.67 -3.37
N VAL A 77 -15.59 23.48 -2.05
CA VAL A 77 -14.94 24.29 -1.04
C VAL A 77 -13.58 23.69 -0.69
N LEU A 78 -12.52 24.48 -0.85
CA LEU A 78 -11.17 24.06 -0.50
C LEU A 78 -10.86 24.41 0.97
N ASN A 79 -10.07 23.57 1.60
CA ASN A 79 -9.52 23.80 2.94
C ASN A 79 -10.56 23.85 4.08
N ASP A 80 -11.71 23.20 3.91
CA ASP A 80 -12.73 23.03 4.94
C ASP A 80 -12.68 21.66 5.63
N SER A 81 -11.75 20.80 5.19
CA SER A 81 -11.55 19.43 5.67
C SER A 81 -12.73 18.47 5.39
N LYS A 82 -13.59 18.81 4.44
CA LYS A 82 -14.71 17.96 4.01
C LYS A 82 -14.48 17.51 2.58
N TYR A 83 -14.19 16.26 2.39
CA TYR A 83 -13.92 15.67 1.09
C TYR A 83 -14.49 14.26 1.03
N ASP A 84 -14.94 13.84 -0.16
CA ASP A 84 -15.61 12.55 -0.37
C ASP A 84 -14.61 11.38 -0.45
N TYR A 85 -13.59 11.39 0.40
CA TYR A 85 -12.52 10.39 0.37
C TYR A 85 -13.02 8.99 0.66
N ASP A 86 -13.84 8.84 1.72
CA ASP A 86 -14.27 7.53 2.21
C ASP A 86 -15.42 6.97 1.36
N GLU A 87 -16.32 7.83 0.89
CA GLU A 87 -17.49 7.45 0.12
C GLU A 87 -17.18 7.20 -1.35
N ILE A 88 -16.22 7.94 -1.93
CA ILE A 88 -15.94 7.91 -3.37
C ILE A 88 -14.47 7.56 -3.64
N GLY A 89 -13.54 8.31 -3.06
CA GLY A 89 -12.13 8.24 -3.40
C GLY A 89 -11.50 6.88 -3.14
N GLN A 90 -11.59 6.40 -1.93
CA GLN A 90 -10.99 5.11 -1.52
C GLN A 90 -11.67 3.91 -2.19
N PRO A 91 -13.02 3.83 -2.28
CA PRO A 91 -13.67 2.77 -3.05
C PRO A 91 -13.27 2.73 -4.52
N PHE A 92 -13.14 3.90 -5.17
CA PHE A 92 -12.65 3.98 -6.55
C PHE A 92 -11.23 3.43 -6.69
N MET A 93 -10.30 3.89 -5.84
CA MET A 93 -8.90 3.45 -5.89
C MET A 93 -8.77 1.95 -5.66
N LYS A 94 -9.50 1.41 -4.69
CA LYS A 94 -9.58 -0.04 -4.44
C LYS A 94 -10.06 -0.79 -5.67
N GLN A 95 -11.18 -0.39 -6.26
CA GLN A 95 -11.77 -1.07 -7.41
C GLN A 95 -10.86 -1.01 -8.64
N LEU A 96 -10.18 0.12 -8.84
CA LEU A 96 -9.17 0.27 -9.89
C LEU A 96 -8.02 -0.72 -9.66
N GLY A 97 -7.46 -0.76 -8.46
CA GLY A 97 -6.39 -1.68 -8.10
C GLY A 97 -6.75 -3.14 -8.32
N GLU A 98 -7.95 -3.56 -7.87
CA GLU A 98 -8.46 -4.92 -8.12
C GLU A 98 -8.62 -5.24 -9.61
N SER A 99 -9.12 -4.29 -10.38
CA SER A 99 -9.34 -4.47 -11.83
C SER A 99 -8.02 -4.63 -12.57
N ILE A 100 -7.04 -3.77 -12.27
CA ILE A 100 -5.70 -3.86 -12.87
C ILE A 100 -4.99 -5.14 -12.43
N TYR A 101 -5.06 -5.52 -11.16
CA TYR A 101 -4.45 -6.76 -10.70
C TYR A 101 -5.08 -8.00 -11.37
N LYS A 102 -6.41 -8.05 -11.52
CA LYS A 102 -7.11 -9.11 -12.27
C LYS A 102 -6.67 -9.17 -13.72
N TYR A 103 -6.48 -8.00 -14.37
CA TYR A 103 -5.94 -7.92 -15.73
C TYR A 103 -4.51 -8.47 -15.80
N GLU A 104 -3.62 -8.01 -14.91
CA GLU A 104 -2.22 -8.41 -14.86
C GLU A 104 -2.05 -9.93 -14.62
N LYS A 105 -2.96 -10.54 -13.85
CA LYS A 105 -2.99 -12.01 -13.68
C LYS A 105 -3.30 -12.78 -14.95
N LYS A 106 -4.06 -12.19 -15.86
CA LYS A 106 -4.50 -12.83 -17.11
C LYS A 106 -3.62 -12.45 -18.30
N ARG A 107 -2.89 -11.37 -18.21
CA ARG A 107 -2.09 -10.83 -19.31
C ARG A 107 -0.96 -11.79 -19.69
N THR A 108 -0.88 -12.16 -20.98
CA THR A 108 0.28 -12.88 -21.51
C THR A 108 1.51 -11.96 -21.48
N ARG A 109 2.58 -12.44 -20.85
CA ARG A 109 3.85 -11.71 -20.74
C ARG A 109 4.86 -12.22 -21.73
N LYS A 110 5.52 -11.29 -22.44
CA LYS A 110 6.67 -11.60 -23.29
C LYS A 110 7.90 -11.99 -22.46
N TYR A 111 8.05 -11.35 -21.29
CA TYR A 111 9.16 -11.60 -20.37
C TYR A 111 8.61 -11.84 -18.97
N ILE A 112 9.18 -12.82 -18.29
CA ILE A 112 8.88 -13.10 -16.88
C ILE A 112 9.87 -12.33 -16.02
N PRO A 113 9.44 -11.53 -15.06
CA PRO A 113 10.33 -10.74 -14.22
C PRO A 113 11.13 -11.63 -13.27
N ASN A 114 12.38 -11.24 -13.00
CA ASN A 114 13.17 -11.85 -11.94
C ASN A 114 12.90 -11.13 -10.62
N LEU A 115 12.06 -11.72 -9.79
CA LEU A 115 11.64 -11.15 -8.50
C LEU A 115 12.49 -11.66 -7.31
N SER A 116 13.62 -12.30 -7.55
CA SER A 116 14.46 -12.90 -6.49
C SER A 116 14.95 -11.86 -5.47
N ALA A 117 15.25 -10.63 -5.91
CA ALA A 117 15.70 -9.54 -5.06
C ALA A 117 14.62 -9.07 -4.06
N PHE A 118 13.34 -9.38 -4.30
CA PHE A 118 12.23 -8.98 -3.45
C PHE A 118 11.78 -10.07 -2.46
N LYS A 119 12.44 -11.23 -2.47
CA LYS A 119 12.27 -12.28 -1.46
C LYS A 119 13.08 -11.93 -0.22
N ILE A 120 12.68 -10.84 0.45
CA ILE A 120 13.37 -10.34 1.63
C ILE A 120 12.89 -11.12 2.85
N ASN A 121 13.82 -11.69 3.59
CA ASN A 121 13.55 -12.24 4.92
C ASN A 121 13.92 -11.20 5.97
N TYR A 122 12.93 -10.70 6.69
CA TYR A 122 13.11 -9.69 7.74
C TYR A 122 13.48 -10.31 9.11
N ASP A 123 13.37 -11.63 9.27
CA ASP A 123 13.64 -12.34 10.53
C ASP A 123 15.14 -12.38 10.89
N GLN A 124 16.02 -11.98 9.95
CA GLN A 124 17.48 -11.93 10.17
C GLN A 124 17.96 -10.54 10.61
N ARG A 125 17.14 -9.72 11.22
CA ARG A 125 17.60 -8.47 11.80
C ARG A 125 18.64 -8.75 12.88
N ASN A 126 19.75 -8.02 12.79
CA ASN A 126 20.77 -8.04 13.83
C ASN A 126 20.14 -7.55 15.15
N ASN A 127 20.00 -8.43 16.14
CA ASN A 127 19.51 -8.10 17.49
C ASN A 127 20.35 -7.02 18.21
N LYS A 128 21.45 -6.58 17.60
CA LYS A 128 22.29 -5.46 18.06
C LYS A 128 21.89 -4.11 17.49
N ASP A 129 20.79 -4.04 16.75
CA ASP A 129 20.26 -2.76 16.27
C ASP A 129 19.65 -1.97 17.44
N ASN A 130 20.45 -1.08 18.01
CA ASN A 130 20.07 -0.24 19.15
C ASN A 130 19.29 1.02 18.75
N ARG A 131 18.84 1.12 17.49
CA ARG A 131 18.00 2.25 17.08
C ARG A 131 16.71 2.25 17.87
N LYS A 132 16.35 3.41 18.42
CA LYS A 132 15.07 3.57 19.11
C LYS A 132 13.93 3.23 18.15
N PRO A 133 12.87 2.55 18.62
CA PRO A 133 11.63 2.40 17.85
C PRO A 133 11.12 3.77 17.39
N ILE A 134 10.57 3.83 16.19
CA ILE A 134 10.00 5.07 15.61
C ILE A 134 8.94 5.70 16.53
N SER A 135 8.25 4.89 17.34
CA SER A 135 7.27 5.32 18.35
C SER A 135 7.86 6.10 19.53
N ILE A 136 9.19 6.22 19.61
CA ILE A 136 9.90 6.91 20.70
C ILE A 136 10.71 8.11 20.15
N VAL A 137 10.49 8.52 18.93
CA VAL A 137 11.04 9.77 18.41
C VAL A 137 10.14 10.88 18.98
N ASP A 138 10.71 11.58 19.93
CA ASP A 138 10.09 12.55 20.82
C ASP A 138 9.05 13.47 20.15
N ASN A 139 7.91 13.60 20.84
CA ASN A 139 7.06 14.79 20.76
C ASN A 139 7.78 15.98 21.40
#